data_f9da4850adff086670e3217a2ac58586
#
_entry.id   f9da4850adff086670e3217a2ac58586
#
_cell.length_a   1.000
_cell.length_b   1.000
_cell.length_c   1.000
_cell.angle_alpha   90.00
_cell.angle_beta   90.00
_cell.angle_gamma   90.00
#
_symmetry.space_group_name_H-M   'P 1'
#
loop_
_entity.id
_entity.type
_entity.pdbx_description
1 polymer ?
#
loop_
_entity_poly.entity_id
_entity_poly.type
_entity_poly.pdbx_seq_one_letter_code
_entity_poly.pdbx_strand_id
1 'polypeptide(L)'
;MNLKQKIKNHEDFSLKFNDAPFNSNGILNPGWKEPTYDDFFLRMVDEPVLLNQSTVLPMTALQHDLDMLTTDVELDSQRDNNGTSTPLNATETVPNMERKQLVAQPLQARTVISDNFLEENIEGEDFLTTYMNELADAMGPALETWGIFADTSVATQTGEGTGYKMTNGLLAQLKSIASNNNTDAKGIANLVYRDNVGDGVLNAIETYIDQDGNIKNATCVLPPQMHAKLMIEIARNRETDLGDAVWQDGTTTKILGIEITADNILRKTRNAYDKMPFTNGEYKSNGTDVTNMKYGFIGQPNNVVFGMMRELDIKNQWDIDVLGYKVALLCKADVSIIWDEDTLAIPFTMNNSA
;
A
#
# COMPACT_ATOMS: atom_id res chain seq x y z
N MET A 1 22.06 -37.11 -13.36
CA MET A 1 22.72 -35.88 -13.79
C MET A 1 23.78 -35.49 -12.76
N ASN A 2 25.04 -35.26 -13.18
CA ASN A 2 26.15 -35.04 -12.25
C ASN A 2 26.13 -33.60 -11.72
N LEU A 3 26.48 -33.39 -10.45
CA LEU A 3 26.45 -32.09 -9.78
C LEU A 3 27.23 -30.99 -10.56
N LYS A 4 28.34 -31.40 -11.22
CA LYS A 4 29.12 -30.52 -12.09
C LYS A 4 28.34 -30.03 -13.36
N GLN A 5 27.44 -30.85 -13.89
CA GLN A 5 26.58 -30.44 -15.01
C GLN A 5 25.49 -29.49 -14.53
N LYS A 6 24.95 -29.68 -13.30
CA LYS A 6 24.00 -28.73 -12.72
C LYS A 6 24.62 -27.35 -12.46
N ILE A 7 25.88 -27.30 -11.99
CA ILE A 7 26.59 -26.04 -11.74
C ILE A 7 26.89 -25.32 -13.07
N LYS A 8 27.32 -26.07 -14.12
CA LYS A 8 27.59 -25.49 -15.42
C LYS A 8 26.34 -24.93 -16.08
N ASN A 9 25.21 -25.62 -15.94
CA ASN A 9 23.93 -25.15 -16.42
C ASN A 9 23.46 -23.88 -15.67
N HIS A 10 23.78 -23.77 -14.36
CA HIS A 10 23.46 -22.59 -13.57
C HIS A 10 24.32 -21.37 -13.95
N GLU A 11 25.59 -21.57 -14.31
CA GLU A 11 26.47 -20.51 -14.82
C GLU A 11 26.01 -20.01 -16.19
N ASP A 12 25.62 -20.93 -17.09
CA ASP A 12 25.05 -20.58 -18.41
C ASP A 12 23.71 -19.82 -18.26
N PHE A 13 22.92 -20.17 -17.26
CA PHE A 13 21.67 -19.47 -16.92
C PHE A 13 21.92 -18.06 -16.40
N SER A 14 22.90 -17.85 -15.53
CA SER A 14 23.24 -16.53 -14.98
C SER A 14 23.80 -15.58 -16.06
N LEU A 15 24.51 -16.10 -17.04
CA LEU A 15 25.04 -15.31 -18.16
C LEU A 15 23.94 -14.87 -19.15
N LYS A 16 22.91 -15.70 -19.33
CA LYS A 16 21.76 -15.38 -20.20
C LYS A 16 20.74 -14.43 -19.54
N PHE A 17 20.69 -14.40 -18.20
CA PHE A 17 19.82 -13.46 -17.47
C PHE A 17 20.29 -12.00 -17.50
N ASN A 18 21.52 -11.74 -17.94
CA ASN A 18 22.03 -10.37 -18.09
C ASN A 18 21.52 -9.67 -19.36
N ASP A 19 21.02 -10.41 -20.34
CA ASP A 19 20.28 -9.83 -21.46
C ASP A 19 18.82 -9.69 -21.03
N ALA A 20 18.39 -8.47 -20.76
CA ALA A 20 17.01 -8.21 -20.37
C ALA A 20 16.05 -8.84 -21.40
N PRO A 21 15.16 -9.75 -20.97
CA PRO A 21 14.26 -10.44 -21.89
C PRO A 21 13.26 -9.50 -22.58
N PHE A 22 13.12 -8.28 -22.03
CA PHE A 22 12.24 -7.25 -22.57
C PHE A 22 13.05 -6.03 -23.02
N ASN A 23 12.67 -5.45 -24.14
CA ASN A 23 13.19 -4.16 -24.57
C ASN A 23 12.55 -3.01 -23.76
N SER A 24 13.03 -1.78 -23.98
CA SER A 24 12.52 -0.57 -23.30
C SER A 24 11.02 -0.29 -23.50
N ASN A 25 10.38 -0.97 -24.44
CA ASN A 25 8.96 -0.85 -24.75
C ASN A 25 8.11 -1.99 -24.12
N GLY A 26 8.71 -2.85 -23.31
CA GLY A 26 8.03 -3.99 -22.69
C GLY A 26 7.73 -5.15 -23.66
N ILE A 27 8.34 -5.15 -24.85
CA ILE A 27 8.22 -6.23 -25.85
C ILE A 27 9.31 -7.26 -25.57
N LEU A 28 8.94 -8.54 -25.51
CA LEU A 28 9.91 -9.63 -25.37
C LEU A 28 10.95 -9.57 -26.51
N ASN A 29 12.21 -9.65 -26.14
CA ASN A 29 13.30 -9.52 -27.09
C ASN A 29 13.38 -10.76 -27.98
N PRO A 30 13.18 -10.67 -29.31
CA PRO A 30 13.18 -11.82 -30.20
C PRO A 30 14.55 -12.52 -30.34
N GLY A 31 15.60 -11.97 -29.75
CA GLY A 31 16.91 -12.59 -29.65
C GLY A 31 17.10 -13.59 -28.53
N TRP A 32 16.08 -13.81 -27.70
CA TRP A 32 16.11 -14.80 -26.63
C TRP A 32 15.98 -16.20 -27.26
N LYS A 33 17.12 -16.76 -27.64
CA LYS A 33 17.18 -18.08 -28.27
C LYS A 33 17.29 -19.14 -27.21
N GLU A 34 16.41 -20.13 -27.34
CA GLU A 34 16.34 -21.41 -26.65
C GLU A 34 16.21 -21.35 -25.11
N PRO A 35 15.03 -21.58 -24.57
CA PRO A 35 14.91 -22.02 -23.20
C PRO A 35 15.61 -23.38 -23.08
N THR A 36 16.76 -23.38 -22.48
CA THR A 36 17.53 -24.60 -22.16
C THR A 36 16.90 -25.38 -20.99
N TYR A 37 15.76 -24.97 -20.50
CA TYR A 37 15.05 -25.53 -19.34
C TYR A 37 13.58 -25.72 -19.67
N ASP A 38 13.06 -26.87 -19.27
CA ASP A 38 11.65 -27.24 -19.39
C ASP A 38 10.76 -26.46 -18.37
N ASP A 39 11.36 -25.79 -17.38
CA ASP A 39 10.65 -25.10 -16.32
C ASP A 39 11.06 -23.61 -16.26
N PHE A 40 10.08 -22.73 -16.23
CA PHE A 40 10.26 -21.30 -15.90
C PHE A 40 10.25 -21.11 -14.39
N PHE A 41 11.26 -20.40 -13.88
CA PHE A 41 11.25 -19.96 -12.48
C PHE A 41 10.46 -18.66 -12.39
N LEU A 42 9.19 -18.77 -12.06
CA LEU A 42 8.34 -17.61 -11.78
C LEU A 42 8.78 -17.00 -10.45
N ARG A 43 8.89 -15.68 -10.44
CA ARG A 43 9.14 -14.97 -9.19
C ARG A 43 7.87 -15.00 -8.36
N MET A 44 7.98 -15.42 -7.10
CA MET A 44 6.87 -15.33 -6.17
C MET A 44 6.42 -13.87 -6.04
N VAL A 45 5.14 -13.63 -6.28
CA VAL A 45 4.53 -12.31 -6.16
C VAL A 45 4.28 -12.02 -4.69
N ASP A 46 4.59 -10.80 -4.26
CA ASP A 46 4.32 -10.37 -2.89
C ASP A 46 2.80 -10.24 -2.68
N GLU A 47 2.28 -10.81 -1.61
CA GLU A 47 0.86 -10.68 -1.27
C GLU A 47 0.54 -9.27 -0.74
N PRO A 48 -0.55 -8.63 -1.20
CA PRO A 48 -0.99 -7.33 -0.70
C PRO A 48 -1.54 -7.47 0.73
N VAL A 49 -0.93 -6.80 1.69
CA VAL A 49 -1.34 -6.87 3.11
C VAL A 49 -2.43 -5.87 3.41
N LEU A 50 -2.26 -4.62 3.00
CA LEU A 50 -3.22 -3.55 3.27
C LEU A 50 -4.52 -3.76 2.51
N LEU A 51 -4.45 -4.15 1.23
CA LEU A 51 -5.64 -4.42 0.41
C LEU A 51 -6.45 -5.59 0.97
N ASN A 52 -5.79 -6.66 1.42
CA ASN A 52 -6.46 -7.83 2.00
C ASN A 52 -7.13 -7.53 3.34
N GLN A 53 -6.61 -6.56 4.10
CA GLN A 53 -7.18 -6.13 5.38
C GLN A 53 -8.25 -5.06 5.20
N SER A 54 -8.23 -4.30 4.10
CA SER A 54 -9.16 -3.20 3.84
C SER A 54 -10.54 -3.69 3.42
N THR A 55 -11.52 -2.78 3.44
CA THR A 55 -12.87 -3.07 2.97
C THR A 55 -12.94 -2.92 1.45
N VAL A 56 -13.28 -3.98 0.74
CA VAL A 56 -13.55 -3.92 -0.70
C VAL A 56 -15.04 -3.75 -0.94
N LEU A 57 -15.44 -2.63 -1.56
CA LEU A 57 -16.82 -2.28 -1.85
C LEU A 57 -17.13 -2.49 -3.35
N PRO A 58 -18.04 -3.42 -3.71
CA PRO A 58 -18.47 -3.56 -5.09
C PRO A 58 -19.36 -2.37 -5.49
N MET A 59 -18.93 -1.61 -6.51
CA MET A 59 -19.65 -0.46 -7.02
C MET A 59 -20.49 -0.84 -8.25
N THR A 60 -21.77 -0.47 -8.26
CA THR A 60 -22.68 -0.68 -9.41
C THR A 60 -22.66 0.48 -10.41
N ALA A 61 -22.16 1.64 -9.99
CA ALA A 61 -22.05 2.85 -10.81
C ALA A 61 -20.62 3.43 -10.70
N LEU A 62 -20.27 4.35 -11.62
CA LEU A 62 -18.95 5.03 -11.60
C LEU A 62 -18.73 5.85 -10.33
N GLN A 63 -19.80 6.32 -9.72
CA GLN A 63 -19.78 7.09 -8.48
C GLN A 63 -20.58 6.34 -7.43
N HIS A 64 -20.03 6.28 -6.23
CA HIS A 64 -20.69 5.71 -5.05
C HIS A 64 -20.45 6.64 -3.86
N ASP A 65 -21.55 7.05 -3.22
CA ASP A 65 -21.48 7.90 -2.05
C ASP A 65 -21.37 7.02 -0.79
N LEU A 66 -20.41 7.36 0.06
CA LEU A 66 -20.23 6.79 1.40
C LEU A 66 -20.84 7.77 2.40
N ASP A 67 -22.02 7.44 2.91
CA ASP A 67 -22.70 8.22 3.92
C ASP A 67 -22.25 7.78 5.32
N MET A 68 -21.70 8.72 6.09
CA MET A 68 -21.23 8.51 7.45
C MET A 68 -22.17 9.23 8.42
N LEU A 69 -22.59 8.55 9.46
CA LEU A 69 -23.47 9.08 10.48
C LEU A 69 -22.76 9.08 11.83
N THR A 70 -22.58 10.26 12.39
CA THR A 70 -22.09 10.44 13.77
C THR A 70 -23.20 10.99 14.64
N THR A 71 -23.40 10.39 15.81
CA THR A 71 -24.39 10.86 16.76
C THR A 71 -23.75 10.94 18.12
N ASP A 72 -23.59 12.16 18.61
CA ASP A 72 -23.18 12.43 19.99
C ASP A 72 -24.43 12.56 20.85
N VAL A 73 -24.50 11.83 21.94
CA VAL A 73 -25.64 11.87 22.85
C VAL A 73 -25.24 12.58 24.13
N GLU A 74 -25.78 13.76 24.35
CA GLU A 74 -25.70 14.44 25.66
C GLU A 74 -26.82 13.99 26.57
N LEU A 75 -26.46 13.56 27.76
CA LEU A 75 -27.43 13.14 28.77
C LEU A 75 -27.83 14.33 29.66
N ASP A 76 -29.07 14.72 29.51
CA ASP A 76 -29.66 15.77 30.35
C ASP A 76 -30.41 15.21 31.54
N SER A 77 -30.45 15.94 32.64
CA SER A 77 -31.16 15.54 33.85
C SER A 77 -32.67 15.80 33.72
N GLN A 78 -33.48 14.79 33.98
CA GLN A 78 -34.96 14.96 34.07
C GLN A 78 -35.40 15.76 35.30
N ARG A 79 -34.52 16.04 36.24
CA ARG A 79 -34.82 16.78 37.49
C ARG A 79 -33.76 17.82 37.75
N ASP A 80 -34.20 18.97 38.25
CA ASP A 80 -33.28 19.95 38.77
C ASP A 80 -32.65 19.46 40.11
N ASN A 81 -31.67 20.22 40.61
CA ASN A 81 -30.99 19.88 41.86
C ASN A 81 -31.93 19.85 43.10
N ASN A 82 -33.17 20.35 42.99
CA ASN A 82 -34.18 20.34 44.01
C ASN A 82 -35.18 19.20 43.85
N GLY A 83 -35.00 18.30 42.89
CA GLY A 83 -35.85 17.16 42.66
C GLY A 83 -37.17 17.48 41.92
N THR A 84 -37.32 18.71 41.39
CA THR A 84 -38.44 19.11 40.57
C THR A 84 -38.23 18.63 39.14
N SER A 85 -39.25 18.00 38.57
CA SER A 85 -39.17 17.62 37.15
C SER A 85 -39.12 18.87 36.27
N THR A 86 -38.00 19.08 35.61
CA THR A 86 -37.89 20.08 34.55
C THR A 86 -38.60 19.55 33.29
N PRO A 87 -39.38 20.41 32.59
CA PRO A 87 -39.84 20.03 31.26
C PRO A 87 -38.62 19.74 30.39
N LEU A 88 -38.69 18.76 29.53
CA LEU A 88 -37.63 18.36 28.58
C LEU A 88 -37.24 19.60 27.72
N ASN A 89 -36.29 20.37 28.21
CA ASN A 89 -35.48 21.28 27.44
C ASN A 89 -34.12 20.58 27.14
N ALA A 90 -34.19 19.29 26.87
CA ALA A 90 -33.02 18.57 26.41
C ALA A 90 -32.46 19.22 25.17
N THR A 91 -31.17 19.46 25.16
CA THR A 91 -30.46 19.84 23.96
C THR A 91 -30.69 18.72 22.94
N GLU A 92 -31.43 19.01 21.86
CA GLU A 92 -31.72 18.02 20.84
C GLU A 92 -30.40 17.59 20.17
N THR A 93 -30.08 16.30 20.28
CA THR A 93 -28.94 15.74 19.56
C THR A 93 -29.26 15.69 18.07
N VAL A 94 -28.55 16.48 17.28
CA VAL A 94 -28.69 16.47 15.83
C VAL A 94 -27.65 15.51 15.26
N PRO A 95 -28.06 14.45 14.55
CA PRO A 95 -27.12 13.57 13.89
C PRO A 95 -26.32 14.34 12.84
N ASN A 96 -25.00 14.22 12.88
CA ASN A 96 -24.11 14.78 11.85
C ASN A 96 -23.94 13.75 10.73
N MET A 97 -24.26 14.15 9.50
CA MET A 97 -24.09 13.33 8.32
C MET A 97 -22.97 13.90 7.46
N GLU A 98 -21.92 13.13 7.30
CA GLU A 98 -20.85 13.43 6.36
C GLU A 98 -20.94 12.50 5.15
N ARG A 99 -20.51 12.99 4.00
CA ARG A 99 -20.52 12.22 2.76
C ARG A 99 -19.15 12.29 2.09
N LYS A 100 -18.58 11.13 1.80
CA LYS A 100 -17.42 10.99 0.93
C LYS A 100 -17.84 10.25 -0.34
N GLN A 101 -17.21 10.56 -1.46
CA GLN A 101 -17.54 9.99 -2.75
C GLN A 101 -16.38 9.20 -3.32
N LEU A 102 -16.66 7.95 -3.71
CA LEU A 102 -15.77 7.12 -4.52
C LEU A 102 -16.10 7.32 -6.00
N VAL A 103 -15.07 7.53 -6.83
CA VAL A 103 -15.20 7.73 -8.28
C VAL A 103 -14.28 6.74 -9.00
N ALA A 104 -14.82 5.59 -9.41
CA ALA A 104 -14.04 4.51 -10.00
C ALA A 104 -13.30 4.94 -11.28
N GLN A 105 -11.98 4.92 -11.24
CA GLN A 105 -11.10 5.28 -12.35
C GLN A 105 -10.71 4.05 -13.16
N PRO A 106 -10.67 4.16 -14.51
CA PRO A 106 -10.24 3.06 -15.37
C PRO A 106 -8.73 2.87 -15.28
N LEU A 107 -8.31 1.68 -14.87
CA LEU A 107 -6.93 1.26 -14.81
C LEU A 107 -6.66 0.15 -15.82
N GLN A 108 -5.49 0.15 -16.43
CA GLN A 108 -5.09 -0.87 -17.40
C GLN A 108 -3.60 -1.19 -17.29
N ALA A 109 -3.28 -2.47 -17.42
CA ALA A 109 -1.94 -2.94 -17.71
C ALA A 109 -1.94 -3.62 -19.09
N ARG A 110 -0.92 -3.38 -19.91
CA ARG A 110 -0.81 -3.97 -21.26
C ARG A 110 0.54 -4.58 -21.45
N THR A 111 0.56 -5.72 -22.13
CA THR A 111 1.77 -6.38 -22.58
C THR A 111 1.58 -6.91 -24.01
N VAL A 112 2.69 -7.16 -24.69
CA VAL A 112 2.70 -7.73 -26.04
C VAL A 112 3.66 -8.91 -26.05
N ILE A 113 3.20 -10.05 -26.53
CA ILE A 113 3.99 -11.27 -26.68
C ILE A 113 4.07 -11.56 -28.18
N SER A 114 5.28 -11.57 -28.74
CA SER A 114 5.46 -11.85 -30.18
C SER A 114 5.22 -13.32 -30.50
N ASP A 115 4.70 -13.58 -31.69
CA ASP A 115 4.43 -14.93 -32.17
C ASP A 115 5.73 -15.75 -32.30
N ASN A 116 6.80 -15.15 -32.81
CA ASN A 116 8.11 -15.77 -32.85
C ASN A 116 8.60 -16.27 -31.48
N PHE A 117 8.29 -15.53 -30.39
CA PHE A 117 8.64 -15.97 -29.05
C PHE A 117 7.86 -17.22 -28.63
N LEU A 118 6.56 -17.28 -28.98
CA LEU A 118 5.72 -18.44 -28.69
C LEU A 118 6.13 -19.67 -29.50
N GLU A 119 6.50 -19.49 -30.76
CA GLU A 119 6.98 -20.58 -31.62
C GLU A 119 8.36 -21.13 -31.19
N GLU A 120 9.24 -20.25 -30.71
CA GLU A 120 10.58 -20.64 -30.23
C GLU A 120 10.57 -21.14 -28.77
N ASN A 121 9.47 -20.98 -28.04
CA ASN A 121 9.34 -21.43 -26.66
C ASN A 121 8.88 -22.88 -26.58
N ILE A 122 9.48 -23.66 -25.67
CA ILE A 122 9.13 -25.08 -25.46
C ILE A 122 7.69 -25.24 -25.01
N GLU A 123 7.15 -24.29 -24.21
CA GLU A 123 5.76 -24.32 -23.71
C GLU A 123 4.74 -23.90 -24.78
N GLY A 124 5.16 -23.21 -25.85
CA GLY A 124 4.25 -22.80 -26.92
C GLY A 124 3.07 -21.95 -26.45
N GLU A 125 1.84 -22.38 -26.81
CA GLU A 125 0.60 -21.70 -26.41
C GLU A 125 0.32 -21.77 -24.90
N ASP A 126 0.83 -22.77 -24.18
CA ASP A 126 0.67 -22.90 -22.72
C ASP A 126 1.38 -21.78 -21.98
N PHE A 127 2.49 -21.25 -22.54
CA PHE A 127 3.18 -20.08 -21.99
C PHE A 127 2.26 -18.85 -21.90
N LEU A 128 1.41 -18.62 -22.91
CA LEU A 128 0.48 -17.49 -22.87
C LEU A 128 -0.46 -17.59 -21.67
N THR A 129 -0.95 -18.79 -21.36
CA THR A 129 -1.81 -19.04 -20.20
C THR A 129 -1.06 -18.83 -18.88
N THR A 130 0.14 -19.40 -18.76
CA THR A 130 1.01 -19.22 -17.59
C THR A 130 1.31 -17.74 -17.34
N TYR A 131 1.64 -17.00 -18.41
CA TYR A 131 1.95 -15.58 -18.31
C TYR A 131 0.72 -14.73 -17.96
N MET A 132 -0.48 -15.05 -18.46
CA MET A 132 -1.72 -14.38 -18.09
C MET A 132 -2.04 -14.56 -16.59
N ASN A 133 -1.80 -15.76 -16.04
CA ASN A 133 -1.98 -16.03 -14.63
C ASN A 133 -0.99 -15.20 -13.77
N GLU A 134 0.29 -15.17 -14.15
CA GLU A 134 1.31 -14.36 -13.47
C GLU A 134 0.96 -12.85 -13.50
N LEU A 135 0.44 -12.36 -14.62
CA LEU A 135 -0.04 -10.98 -14.73
C LEU A 135 -1.23 -10.71 -13.81
N ALA A 136 -2.15 -11.67 -13.69
CA ALA A 136 -3.30 -11.56 -12.79
C ALA A 136 -2.85 -11.47 -11.33
N ASP A 137 -1.92 -12.34 -10.93
CA ASP A 137 -1.36 -12.36 -9.58
C ASP A 137 -0.61 -11.07 -9.25
N ALA A 138 0.12 -10.51 -10.22
CA ALA A 138 0.83 -9.24 -10.06
C ALA A 138 -0.10 -8.01 -9.94
N MET A 139 -1.38 -8.14 -10.29
CA MET A 139 -2.32 -7.02 -10.26
C MET A 139 -2.70 -6.60 -8.83
N GLY A 140 -2.81 -7.54 -7.89
CA GLY A 140 -3.12 -7.24 -6.48
C GLY A 140 -2.10 -6.27 -5.86
N PRO A 141 -0.80 -6.59 -5.85
CA PRO A 141 0.26 -5.69 -5.41
C PRO A 141 0.32 -4.35 -6.16
N ALA A 142 0.02 -4.38 -7.47
CA ALA A 142 -0.01 -3.15 -8.26
C ALA A 142 -1.17 -2.23 -7.87
N LEU A 143 -2.35 -2.79 -7.58
CA LEU A 143 -3.52 -2.05 -7.08
C LEU A 143 -3.26 -1.47 -5.70
N GLU A 144 -2.62 -2.22 -4.80
CA GLU A 144 -2.26 -1.71 -3.48
C GLU A 144 -1.25 -0.56 -3.59
N THR A 145 -0.18 -0.71 -4.39
CA THR A 145 0.78 0.37 -4.64
C THR A 145 0.09 1.62 -5.20
N TRP A 146 -0.83 1.42 -6.14
CA TRP A 146 -1.61 2.52 -6.71
C TRP A 146 -2.54 3.15 -5.66
N GLY A 147 -3.26 2.36 -4.88
CA GLY A 147 -4.14 2.84 -3.82
C GLY A 147 -3.41 3.65 -2.75
N ILE A 148 -2.16 3.31 -2.45
CA ILE A 148 -1.34 4.05 -1.49
C ILE A 148 -0.77 5.34 -2.09
N PHE A 149 -0.16 5.27 -3.28
CA PHE A 149 0.69 6.33 -3.84
C PHE A 149 0.07 7.13 -4.99
N ALA A 150 -1.19 6.92 -5.36
CA ALA A 150 -1.84 7.74 -6.37
C ALA A 150 -1.99 9.19 -5.86
N ASP A 151 -1.78 10.17 -6.75
CA ASP A 151 -1.90 11.59 -6.42
C ASP A 151 -2.13 12.40 -7.69
N THR A 152 -3.24 13.09 -7.74
CA THR A 152 -3.64 13.92 -8.88
C THR A 152 -2.78 15.18 -9.03
N SER A 153 -2.18 15.65 -7.94
CA SER A 153 -1.36 16.87 -7.89
C SER A 153 0.07 16.66 -8.39
N VAL A 154 0.56 15.42 -8.36
CA VAL A 154 1.96 15.09 -8.68
C VAL A 154 2.11 14.67 -10.14
N ALA A 155 3.10 15.24 -10.83
CA ALA A 155 3.42 14.84 -12.21
C ALA A 155 3.92 13.40 -12.27
N THR A 156 3.45 12.60 -13.25
CA THR A 156 4.02 11.30 -13.54
C THR A 156 5.47 11.44 -13.99
N GLN A 157 6.35 10.66 -13.38
CA GLN A 157 7.76 10.62 -13.76
C GLN A 157 8.01 9.56 -14.85
N THR A 158 9.17 9.62 -15.47
CA THR A 158 9.57 8.65 -16.50
C THR A 158 9.53 7.22 -15.90
N GLY A 159 8.80 6.33 -16.55
CA GLY A 159 8.62 4.94 -16.11
C GLY A 159 7.44 4.69 -15.17
N GLU A 160 6.70 5.74 -14.77
CA GLU A 160 5.47 5.60 -14.00
C GLU A 160 4.23 5.55 -14.90
N GLY A 161 3.26 4.72 -14.52
CA GLY A 161 1.98 4.64 -15.21
C GLY A 161 1.13 5.90 -15.00
N THR A 162 0.40 6.32 -16.04
CA THR A 162 -0.51 7.49 -15.94
C THR A 162 -1.67 7.28 -14.96
N GLY A 163 -1.97 6.03 -14.60
CA GLY A 163 -2.99 5.66 -13.61
C GLY A 163 -2.80 6.32 -12.25
N TYR A 164 -1.56 6.61 -11.86
CA TYR A 164 -1.26 7.28 -10.59
C TYR A 164 -1.78 8.72 -10.47
N LYS A 165 -2.19 9.34 -11.57
CA LYS A 165 -2.79 10.69 -11.59
C LYS A 165 -4.31 10.69 -11.60
N MET A 166 -4.93 9.54 -11.63
CA MET A 166 -6.38 9.45 -11.85
C MET A 166 -7.19 9.65 -10.57
N THR A 167 -6.61 9.37 -9.40
CA THR A 167 -7.23 9.55 -8.08
C THR A 167 -6.21 9.97 -7.03
N ASN A 168 -6.70 10.33 -5.84
CA ASN A 168 -5.89 10.58 -4.66
C ASN A 168 -5.87 9.33 -3.79
N GLY A 169 -4.74 8.65 -3.74
CA GLY A 169 -4.51 7.49 -2.89
C GLY A 169 -4.44 7.84 -1.40
N LEU A 170 -4.23 6.81 -0.60
CA LEU A 170 -4.18 6.90 0.86
C LEU A 170 -3.23 8.02 1.34
N LEU A 171 -2.00 8.03 0.85
CA LEU A 171 -0.98 9.01 1.29
C LEU A 171 -1.32 10.44 0.86
N ALA A 172 -1.93 10.64 -0.32
CA ALA A 172 -2.36 11.96 -0.78
C ALA A 172 -3.52 12.52 0.07
N GLN A 173 -4.46 11.66 0.47
CA GLN A 173 -5.55 12.02 1.36
C GLN A 173 -5.03 12.39 2.75
N LEU A 174 -4.15 11.56 3.36
CA LEU A 174 -3.54 11.86 4.67
C LEU A 174 -2.70 13.13 4.65
N LYS A 175 -1.99 13.40 3.55
CA LYS A 175 -1.28 14.66 3.34
C LYS A 175 -2.21 15.86 3.26
N SER A 176 -3.39 15.72 2.67
CA SER A 176 -4.42 16.77 2.65
C SER A 176 -4.97 17.05 4.05
N ILE A 177 -5.24 15.99 4.83
CA ILE A 177 -5.68 16.08 6.23
C ILE A 177 -4.63 16.82 7.06
N ALA A 178 -3.35 16.42 6.97
CA ALA A 178 -2.25 17.05 7.69
C ALA A 178 -2.04 18.52 7.31
N SER A 179 -2.28 18.89 6.04
CA SER A 179 -2.15 20.27 5.57
C SER A 179 -3.29 21.17 6.03
N ASN A 180 -4.50 20.62 6.19
CA ASN A 180 -5.68 21.36 6.62
C ASN A 180 -5.70 21.61 8.15
N ASN A 181 -5.06 20.74 8.92
CA ASN A 181 -4.98 20.84 10.38
C ASN A 181 -3.66 21.47 10.82
N ASN A 182 -3.59 22.80 10.80
CA ASN A 182 -2.36 23.56 11.05
C ASN A 182 -1.90 23.56 12.54
N THR A 183 -2.66 22.97 13.44
CA THR A 183 -2.41 22.98 14.91
C THR A 183 -2.23 21.59 15.52
N ASP A 184 -2.79 20.55 14.92
CA ASP A 184 -2.74 19.19 15.44
C ASP A 184 -2.13 18.24 14.41
N ALA A 185 -1.23 17.35 14.83
CA ALA A 185 -0.58 16.38 13.96
C ALA A 185 -1.58 15.27 13.57
N LYS A 186 -2.53 15.59 12.69
CA LYS A 186 -3.48 14.61 12.13
C LYS A 186 -3.00 14.11 10.78
N GLY A 187 -3.19 12.84 10.52
CA GLY A 187 -2.93 12.21 9.22
C GLY A 187 -1.48 11.77 8.98
N ILE A 188 -0.47 12.52 9.44
CA ILE A 188 0.95 12.18 9.27
C ILE A 188 1.69 12.33 10.59
N ALA A 189 2.31 11.23 11.05
CA ALA A 189 3.14 11.21 12.26
C ALA A 189 4.46 11.97 12.05
N ASN A 190 5.18 12.20 13.15
CA ASN A 190 6.52 12.73 13.11
C ASN A 190 7.49 11.83 12.34
N LEU A 191 8.51 12.45 11.71
CA LEU A 191 9.51 11.75 10.94
C LEU A 191 10.32 10.78 11.80
N VAL A 192 10.40 9.54 11.37
CA VAL A 192 11.17 8.48 12.03
C VAL A 192 12.48 8.25 11.31
N TYR A 193 13.58 8.31 12.02
CA TYR A 193 14.91 8.04 11.49
C TYR A 193 15.25 6.55 11.60
N ARG A 194 16.10 6.07 10.68
CA ARG A 194 16.50 4.67 10.60
C ARG A 194 17.17 4.12 11.86
N ASP A 195 17.84 4.94 12.64
CA ASP A 195 18.57 4.55 13.85
C ASP A 195 17.72 4.61 15.13
N ASN A 196 16.46 5.04 15.05
CA ASN A 196 15.54 5.17 16.17
C ASN A 196 14.10 4.76 15.79
N VAL A 197 13.95 3.55 15.27
CA VAL A 197 12.65 3.08 14.77
C VAL A 197 11.69 2.76 15.91
N GLY A 198 12.18 2.17 17.00
CA GLY A 198 11.35 1.78 18.14
C GLY A 198 10.65 2.96 18.79
N ASP A 199 11.40 3.98 19.19
CA ASP A 199 10.83 5.21 19.76
C ASP A 199 9.95 5.95 18.76
N GLY A 200 10.35 5.94 17.47
CA GLY A 200 9.58 6.57 16.40
C GLY A 200 8.19 5.92 16.20
N VAL A 201 8.12 4.60 16.24
CA VAL A 201 6.84 3.87 16.16
C VAL A 201 5.98 4.10 17.41
N LEU A 202 6.60 4.15 18.59
CA LEU A 202 5.87 4.48 19.85
C LEU A 202 5.28 5.89 19.78
N ASN A 203 6.06 6.89 19.35
CA ASN A 203 5.57 8.26 19.17
C ASN A 203 4.46 8.34 18.10
N ALA A 204 4.53 7.52 17.04
CA ALA A 204 3.47 7.46 16.04
C ALA A 204 2.17 6.85 16.63
N ILE A 205 2.28 5.84 17.49
CA ILE A 205 1.14 5.28 18.22
C ILE A 205 0.53 6.33 19.15
N GLU A 206 1.36 7.10 19.88
CA GLU A 206 0.91 8.21 20.73
C GLU A 206 0.17 9.27 19.89
N THR A 207 0.74 9.68 18.75
CA THR A 207 0.08 10.62 17.84
C THR A 207 -1.26 10.08 17.31
N TYR A 208 -1.35 8.77 17.04
CA TYR A 208 -2.60 8.13 16.63
C TYR A 208 -3.67 8.17 17.71
N ILE A 209 -3.28 7.99 18.97
CA ILE A 209 -4.19 8.11 20.11
C ILE A 209 -4.63 9.57 20.32
N ASP A 210 -3.69 10.51 20.20
CA ASP A 210 -3.95 11.95 20.40
C ASP A 210 -4.88 12.54 19.32
N GLN A 211 -4.95 11.93 18.13
CA GLN A 211 -5.91 12.33 17.11
C GLN A 211 -7.30 11.67 17.25
N ASP A 212 -7.58 11.04 18.40
CA ASP A 212 -8.80 10.29 18.71
C ASP A 212 -8.95 8.98 17.90
N GLY A 213 -7.86 8.45 17.39
CA GLY A 213 -7.83 7.18 16.65
C GLY A 213 -8.27 5.98 17.52
N ASN A 214 -9.09 5.13 16.97
CA ASN A 214 -9.64 3.98 17.69
C ASN A 214 -8.63 2.81 17.72
N ILE A 215 -8.08 2.54 18.91
CA ILE A 215 -7.07 1.48 19.13
C ILE A 215 -7.65 0.08 18.91
N LYS A 216 -8.96 -0.09 19.11
CA LYS A 216 -9.60 -1.40 19.01
C LYS A 216 -9.52 -1.90 17.56
N ASN A 217 -8.82 -3.02 17.34
CA ASN A 217 -8.54 -3.62 16.02
C ASN A 217 -7.65 -2.75 15.11
N ALA A 218 -6.94 -1.76 15.64
CA ALA A 218 -5.94 -1.04 14.89
C ALA A 218 -4.75 -1.97 14.55
N THR A 219 -4.23 -1.83 13.36
CA THR A 219 -3.02 -2.50 12.88
C THR A 219 -1.97 -1.48 12.48
N CYS A 220 -0.71 -1.84 12.66
CA CYS A 220 0.43 -1.05 12.22
C CYS A 220 1.15 -1.82 11.11
N VAL A 221 1.08 -1.32 9.89
CA VAL A 221 1.73 -1.93 8.73
C VAL A 221 3.01 -1.17 8.43
N LEU A 222 4.14 -1.86 8.46
CA LEU A 222 5.46 -1.28 8.30
C LEU A 222 6.19 -1.78 7.05
N PRO A 223 7.06 -0.96 6.44
CA PRO A 223 8.01 -1.45 5.45
C PRO A 223 8.89 -2.55 6.06
N PRO A 224 9.24 -3.62 5.31
CA PRO A 224 9.99 -4.77 5.86
C PRO A 224 11.31 -4.38 6.50
N GLN A 225 11.98 -3.36 5.96
CA GLN A 225 13.24 -2.85 6.47
C GLN A 225 13.09 -2.20 7.85
N MET A 226 11.98 -1.48 8.07
CA MET A 226 11.68 -0.82 9.34
C MET A 226 11.16 -1.82 10.37
N HIS A 227 10.31 -2.76 9.93
CA HIS A 227 9.87 -3.88 10.77
C HIS A 227 11.05 -4.69 11.28
N ALA A 228 12.00 -5.08 10.41
CA ALA A 228 13.19 -5.80 10.82
C ALA A 228 14.06 -4.99 11.81
N LYS A 229 14.17 -3.68 11.61
CA LYS A 229 14.89 -2.78 12.53
C LYS A 229 14.22 -2.73 13.90
N LEU A 230 12.89 -2.55 13.94
CA LEU A 230 12.10 -2.58 15.17
C LEU A 230 12.31 -3.89 15.93
N MET A 231 12.25 -5.04 15.25
CA MET A 231 12.50 -6.34 15.87
C MET A 231 13.91 -6.47 16.42
N ILE A 232 14.93 -5.94 15.72
CA ILE A 232 16.32 -5.91 16.19
C ILE A 232 16.46 -5.03 17.44
N GLU A 233 15.80 -3.87 17.50
CA GLU A 233 15.84 -2.99 18.66
C GLU A 233 15.18 -3.64 19.88
N ILE A 234 14.00 -4.26 19.70
CA ILE A 234 13.32 -5.03 20.76
C ILE A 234 14.21 -6.20 21.22
N ALA A 235 14.78 -6.98 20.30
CA ALA A 235 15.63 -8.12 20.61
C ALA A 235 16.94 -7.72 21.34
N ARG A 236 17.43 -6.49 21.15
CA ARG A 236 18.60 -5.98 21.89
C ARG A 236 18.30 -5.74 23.37
N ASN A 237 17.04 -5.43 23.71
CA ASN A 237 16.58 -5.26 25.09
C ASN A 237 16.22 -6.61 25.73
N ARG A 238 17.20 -7.56 25.75
CA ARG A 238 17.01 -8.93 26.26
C ARG A 238 16.66 -9.04 27.74
N GLU A 239 16.74 -7.96 28.49
CA GLU A 239 16.34 -7.91 29.89
C GLU A 239 14.81 -7.96 30.10
N THR A 240 14.05 -7.94 28.99
CA THR A 240 12.59 -8.01 28.99
C THR A 240 12.11 -9.34 28.39
N ASP A 241 11.03 -9.89 28.94
CA ASP A 241 10.39 -11.13 28.42
C ASP A 241 10.03 -11.01 26.94
N LEU A 242 9.69 -9.79 26.49
CA LEU A 242 9.38 -9.49 25.08
C LEU A 242 10.62 -9.60 24.19
N GLY A 243 11.76 -9.08 24.65
CA GLY A 243 13.03 -9.18 23.91
C GLY A 243 13.48 -10.62 23.71
N ASP A 244 13.27 -11.46 24.71
CA ASP A 244 13.59 -12.89 24.66
C ASP A 244 12.64 -13.64 23.71
N ALA A 245 11.34 -13.34 23.72
CA ALA A 245 10.35 -13.93 22.83
C ALA A 245 10.64 -13.60 21.35
N VAL A 246 10.93 -12.34 21.04
CA VAL A 246 11.30 -11.91 19.68
C VAL A 246 12.59 -12.55 19.21
N TRP A 247 13.56 -12.77 20.11
CA TRP A 247 14.80 -13.45 19.79
C TRP A 247 14.61 -14.93 19.44
N GLN A 248 13.70 -15.61 20.13
CA GLN A 248 13.46 -17.05 19.96
C GLN A 248 12.55 -17.35 18.76
N ASP A 249 11.44 -16.65 18.63
CA ASP A 249 10.38 -17.00 17.67
C ASP A 249 10.31 -16.08 16.46
N GLY A 250 10.90 -14.87 16.50
CA GLY A 250 10.83 -13.88 15.41
C GLY A 250 9.40 -13.44 15.08
N THR A 251 8.45 -13.68 16.00
CA THR A 251 7.01 -13.52 15.75
C THR A 251 6.54 -12.09 15.94
N THR A 252 5.40 -11.83 15.31
CA THR A 252 4.65 -10.57 15.33
C THR A 252 4.39 -10.09 16.74
N THR A 253 4.83 -8.90 17.01
CA THR A 253 4.68 -8.31 18.32
C THR A 253 3.48 -7.37 18.33
N LYS A 254 2.65 -7.46 19.38
CA LYS A 254 1.65 -6.45 19.66
C LYS A 254 2.26 -5.41 20.62
N ILE A 255 2.26 -4.16 20.20
CA ILE A 255 2.69 -3.03 21.03
C ILE A 255 1.44 -2.24 21.42
N LEU A 256 1.20 -2.05 22.70
CA LEU A 256 0.03 -1.34 23.23
C LEU A 256 -1.33 -1.85 22.70
N GLY A 257 -1.41 -3.14 22.36
CA GLY A 257 -2.61 -3.76 21.77
C GLY A 257 -2.73 -3.67 20.26
N ILE A 258 -1.87 -2.90 19.60
CA ILE A 258 -1.82 -2.74 18.14
C ILE A 258 -0.93 -3.83 17.54
N GLU A 259 -1.43 -4.56 16.57
CA GLU A 259 -0.68 -5.60 15.85
C GLU A 259 0.25 -4.98 14.81
N ILE A 260 1.52 -5.38 14.81
CA ILE A 260 2.51 -4.87 13.88
C ILE A 260 2.81 -5.92 12.83
N THR A 261 2.60 -5.57 11.57
CA THR A 261 2.84 -6.44 10.42
C THR A 261 3.81 -5.80 9.43
N ALA A 262 4.54 -6.63 8.68
CA ALA A 262 5.39 -6.16 7.60
C ALA A 262 4.67 -6.33 6.25
N ASP A 263 4.74 -5.31 5.41
CA ASP A 263 4.25 -5.36 4.05
C ASP A 263 5.39 -5.16 3.04
N ASN A 264 5.62 -6.18 2.23
CA ASN A 264 6.69 -6.17 1.22
C ASN A 264 6.47 -5.13 0.11
N ILE A 265 5.24 -4.74 -0.15
CA ILE A 265 4.88 -3.73 -1.15
C ILE A 265 5.43 -2.36 -0.75
N LEU A 266 5.40 -2.03 0.54
CA LEU A 266 5.94 -0.78 1.08
C LEU A 266 7.48 -0.67 1.00
N ARG A 267 8.18 -1.73 0.57
CA ARG A 267 9.62 -1.68 0.33
C ARG A 267 10.00 -0.68 -0.76
N LYS A 268 9.12 -0.50 -1.74
CA LYS A 268 9.31 0.45 -2.85
C LYS A 268 8.40 1.66 -2.63
N THR A 269 8.97 2.84 -2.69
CA THR A 269 8.22 4.10 -2.68
C THR A 269 8.18 4.64 -4.10
N ARG A 270 7.06 5.21 -4.51
CA ARG A 270 6.97 5.94 -5.79
C ARG A 270 7.93 7.13 -5.76
N ASN A 271 8.62 7.40 -6.87
CA ASN A 271 9.63 8.48 -6.97
C ASN A 271 9.10 9.85 -6.53
N ALA A 272 7.81 10.12 -6.76
CA ALA A 272 7.15 11.34 -6.34
C ALA A 272 7.08 11.51 -4.80
N TYR A 273 7.10 10.41 -4.06
CA TYR A 273 7.03 10.36 -2.61
C TYR A 273 8.36 9.98 -1.93
N ASP A 274 9.44 9.84 -2.71
CA ASP A 274 10.79 9.62 -2.16
C ASP A 274 11.31 10.84 -1.37
N LYS A 275 10.65 11.98 -1.52
CA LYS A 275 10.92 13.23 -0.81
C LYS A 275 9.65 13.77 -0.20
N MET A 276 9.75 14.25 1.04
CA MET A 276 8.63 14.88 1.73
C MET A 276 9.12 16.02 2.62
N PRO A 277 8.40 17.16 2.70
CA PRO A 277 8.86 18.30 3.47
C PRO A 277 8.59 18.12 4.97
N PHE A 278 9.61 18.35 5.79
CA PHE A 278 9.55 18.33 7.25
C PHE A 278 10.24 19.56 7.85
N THR A 279 9.76 20.01 9.01
CA THR A 279 10.45 21.01 9.82
C THR A 279 10.45 20.52 11.26
N ASN A 280 11.65 20.41 11.87
CA ASN A 280 11.82 19.85 13.22
C ASN A 280 11.19 18.48 13.44
N GLY A 281 11.17 17.63 12.41
CA GLY A 281 10.55 16.30 12.45
C GLY A 281 9.05 16.28 12.17
N GLU A 282 8.36 17.41 12.13
CA GLU A 282 6.94 17.51 11.81
C GLU A 282 6.71 17.75 10.31
N TYR A 283 5.67 17.12 9.75
CA TYR A 283 5.25 17.38 8.37
C TYR A 283 4.74 18.81 8.24
N LYS A 284 5.31 19.55 7.27
CA LYS A 284 4.86 20.90 6.91
C LYS A 284 4.98 21.09 5.41
N SER A 285 3.91 21.54 4.77
CA SER A 285 3.85 21.73 3.31
C SER A 285 4.94 22.66 2.74
N ASN A 286 5.51 23.53 3.58
CA ASN A 286 6.61 24.46 3.25
C ASN A 286 7.93 24.11 3.96
N GLY A 287 8.05 22.88 4.48
CA GLY A 287 9.26 22.39 5.16
C GLY A 287 10.43 22.11 4.19
N THR A 288 11.52 21.60 4.76
CA THR A 288 12.69 21.16 3.97
C THR A 288 12.48 19.70 3.53
N ASP A 289 12.75 19.40 2.25
CA ASP A 289 12.62 18.07 1.71
C ASP A 289 13.59 17.07 2.37
N VAL A 290 13.05 16.04 2.99
CA VAL A 290 13.78 14.85 3.43
C VAL A 290 13.69 13.79 2.35
N THR A 291 14.80 13.14 2.03
CA THR A 291 14.92 12.15 0.96
C THR A 291 14.97 10.71 1.47
N ASN A 292 14.88 9.74 0.56
CA ASN A 292 14.88 8.30 0.88
C ASN A 292 13.73 7.90 1.81
N MET A 293 12.55 8.39 1.50
CA MET A 293 11.36 8.18 2.31
C MET A 293 10.77 6.78 2.11
N LYS A 294 10.28 6.21 3.20
CA LYS A 294 9.43 5.01 3.25
C LYS A 294 8.22 5.34 4.11
N TYR A 295 7.13 4.61 3.92
CA TYR A 295 5.89 4.88 4.64
C TYR A 295 5.37 3.60 5.27
N GLY A 296 4.93 3.71 6.52
CA GLY A 296 4.09 2.76 7.20
C GLY A 296 2.74 3.41 7.50
N PHE A 297 1.78 2.63 7.97
CA PHE A 297 0.46 3.11 8.30
C PHE A 297 -0.01 2.50 9.62
N ILE A 298 -0.65 3.32 10.45
CA ILE A 298 -1.40 2.86 11.62
C ILE A 298 -2.86 3.19 11.39
N GLY A 299 -3.74 2.26 11.68
CA GLY A 299 -5.17 2.55 11.64
C GLY A 299 -6.02 1.29 11.66
N GLN A 300 -7.32 1.51 11.60
CA GLN A 300 -8.26 0.43 11.42
C GLN A 300 -8.28 0.01 9.95
N PRO A 301 -8.04 -1.26 9.61
CA PRO A 301 -8.06 -1.74 8.23
C PRO A 301 -9.38 -1.44 7.53
N ASN A 302 -10.50 -1.55 8.24
CA ASN A 302 -11.84 -1.29 7.71
C ASN A 302 -12.09 0.20 7.38
N ASN A 303 -11.24 1.11 7.85
CA ASN A 303 -11.34 2.53 7.56
C ASN A 303 -10.88 2.86 6.13
N VAL A 304 -10.06 1.99 5.52
CA VAL A 304 -9.63 2.12 4.14
C VAL A 304 -10.58 1.33 3.25
N VAL A 305 -11.25 2.01 2.33
CA VAL A 305 -12.22 1.40 1.41
C VAL A 305 -11.71 1.45 -0.01
N PHE A 306 -11.60 0.28 -0.62
CA PHE A 306 -11.37 0.15 -2.06
C PHE A 306 -12.71 -0.07 -2.76
N GLY A 307 -13.16 0.91 -3.53
CA GLY A 307 -14.32 0.80 -4.39
C GLY A 307 -13.94 0.11 -5.70
N MET A 308 -14.53 -1.03 -6.00
CA MET A 308 -14.29 -1.76 -7.26
C MET A 308 -15.58 -1.84 -8.08
N MET A 309 -15.61 -1.11 -9.20
CA MET A 309 -16.76 -1.16 -10.13
C MET A 309 -16.63 -2.32 -11.11
N ARG A 310 -15.40 -2.64 -11.49
CA ARG A 310 -15.12 -3.73 -12.41
C ARG A 310 -13.97 -4.54 -11.85
N GLU A 311 -14.23 -5.80 -11.61
CA GLU A 311 -13.22 -6.78 -11.28
C GLU A 311 -12.19 -6.89 -12.41
N LEU A 312 -11.09 -7.56 -12.15
CA LEU A 312 -10.06 -7.78 -13.12
C LEU A 312 -10.61 -8.53 -14.36
N ASP A 313 -10.50 -7.89 -15.53
CA ASP A 313 -10.90 -8.47 -16.80
C ASP A 313 -9.64 -8.60 -17.68
N ILE A 314 -9.28 -9.82 -18.02
CA ILE A 314 -8.13 -10.13 -18.86
C ILE A 314 -8.62 -10.34 -20.28
N LYS A 315 -8.06 -9.56 -21.23
CA LYS A 315 -8.37 -9.68 -22.65
C LYS A 315 -7.10 -9.92 -23.42
N ASN A 316 -7.13 -10.90 -24.31
CA ASN A 316 -6.08 -11.16 -25.26
C ASN A 316 -6.63 -11.01 -26.70
N GLN A 317 -5.80 -10.52 -27.58
CA GLN A 317 -6.11 -10.40 -29.00
C GLN A 317 -4.83 -10.54 -29.79
N TRP A 318 -4.88 -11.39 -30.83
CA TRP A 318 -3.81 -11.44 -31.82
C TRP A 318 -3.84 -10.18 -32.69
N ASP A 319 -2.71 -9.57 -32.93
CA ASP A 319 -2.58 -8.32 -33.68
C ASP A 319 -1.50 -8.45 -34.75
N ILE A 320 -1.90 -8.20 -36.00
CA ILE A 320 -1.03 -8.34 -37.16
C ILE A 320 0.09 -7.29 -37.21
N ASP A 321 -0.13 -6.11 -36.64
CA ASP A 321 0.85 -5.03 -36.67
C ASP A 321 2.07 -5.33 -35.81
N VAL A 322 1.89 -6.14 -34.76
CA VAL A 322 2.97 -6.56 -33.88
C VAL A 322 3.36 -8.03 -34.05
N LEU A 323 2.68 -8.75 -34.94
CA LEU A 323 2.86 -10.20 -35.18
C LEU A 323 2.90 -10.94 -33.81
N GLY A 324 1.81 -10.81 -33.01
CA GLY A 324 1.77 -11.40 -31.70
C GLY A 324 0.48 -11.09 -30.93
N TYR A 325 0.42 -11.58 -29.70
CA TYR A 325 -0.73 -11.38 -28.82
C TYR A 325 -0.57 -10.10 -27.99
N LYS A 326 -1.57 -9.22 -28.05
CA LYS A 326 -1.75 -8.12 -27.12
C LYS A 326 -2.61 -8.60 -25.95
N VAL A 327 -2.06 -8.55 -24.74
CA VAL A 327 -2.77 -8.88 -23.51
C VAL A 327 -3.04 -7.57 -22.77
N ALA A 328 -4.27 -7.36 -22.32
CA ALA A 328 -4.69 -6.21 -21.54
C ALA A 328 -5.45 -6.67 -20.30
N LEU A 329 -5.00 -6.19 -19.16
CA LEU A 329 -5.72 -6.31 -17.89
C LEU A 329 -6.45 -4.99 -17.65
N LEU A 330 -7.73 -5.08 -17.34
CA LEU A 330 -8.61 -3.92 -17.15
C LEU A 330 -9.31 -4.04 -15.80
N CYS A 331 -9.26 -2.98 -15.01
CA CYS A 331 -10.09 -2.85 -13.82
C CYS A 331 -10.60 -1.41 -13.67
N LYS A 332 -11.57 -1.21 -12.80
CA LYS A 332 -12.05 0.13 -12.41
C LYS A 332 -12.12 0.17 -10.90
N ALA A 333 -11.32 1.02 -10.31
CA ALA A 333 -11.21 1.13 -8.85
C ALA A 333 -11.06 2.57 -8.40
N ASP A 334 -11.32 2.81 -7.13
CA ASP A 334 -10.99 4.01 -6.37
C ASP A 334 -10.68 3.64 -4.93
N VAL A 335 -10.05 4.54 -4.17
CA VAL A 335 -9.71 4.34 -2.76
C VAL A 335 -10.07 5.57 -1.94
N SER A 336 -10.65 5.36 -0.76
CA SER A 336 -10.96 6.44 0.17
C SER A 336 -10.77 6.00 1.62
N ILE A 337 -10.42 6.97 2.48
CA ILE A 337 -10.46 6.84 3.93
C ILE A 337 -11.86 7.26 4.38
N ILE A 338 -12.50 6.50 5.27
CA ILE A 338 -13.81 6.84 5.84
C ILE A 338 -13.63 7.93 6.90
N TRP A 339 -12.96 7.61 8.00
CA TRP A 339 -12.72 8.51 9.13
C TRP A 339 -11.30 9.02 9.11
N ASP A 340 -11.13 10.34 9.14
CA ASP A 340 -9.82 11.00 9.02
C ASP A 340 -8.91 10.72 10.23
N GLU A 341 -9.49 10.51 11.42
CA GLU A 341 -8.81 10.21 12.67
C GLU A 341 -8.35 8.75 12.78
N ASP A 342 -9.00 7.83 12.07
CA ASP A 342 -8.74 6.38 12.19
C ASP A 342 -7.64 5.86 11.26
N THR A 343 -6.85 6.75 10.67
CA THR A 343 -5.68 6.37 9.85
C THR A 343 -4.57 7.40 9.96
N LEU A 344 -3.34 6.94 10.17
CA LEU A 344 -2.14 7.76 10.29
C LEU A 344 -1.01 7.18 9.43
N ALA A 345 -0.34 8.01 8.64
CA ALA A 345 0.88 7.62 7.95
C ALA A 345 2.10 7.85 8.83
N ILE A 346 3.02 6.87 8.84
CA ILE A 346 4.31 6.97 9.52
C ILE A 346 5.40 7.18 8.47
N PRO A 347 5.97 8.37 8.37
CA PRO A 347 7.08 8.65 7.47
C PRO A 347 8.41 8.16 8.07
N PHE A 348 9.13 7.34 7.33
CA PHE A 348 10.46 6.87 7.68
C PHE A 348 11.48 7.43 6.69
N THR A 349 12.65 7.86 7.17
CA THR A 349 13.79 8.11 6.30
C THR A 349 14.85 7.03 6.50
N MET A 350 15.44 6.59 5.38
CA MET A 350 16.57 5.65 5.41
C MET A 350 17.88 6.33 5.80
N ASN A 351 17.89 7.66 5.91
CA ASN A 351 19.00 8.42 6.42
C ASN A 351 19.06 8.29 7.96
N ASN A 352 20.26 8.27 8.51
CA ASN A 352 20.42 8.31 9.97
C ASN A 352 20.09 9.72 10.48
N SER A 353 19.75 9.82 11.78
CA SER A 353 19.64 11.12 12.45
C SER A 353 20.91 11.94 12.24
N ALA A 354 20.75 13.22 11.94
CA ALA A 354 21.86 14.15 11.69
C ALA A 354 22.68 14.44 12.96
#